data_1f64f89357083be0702f60c5c3b666a0
#
_entry.id   1f64f89357083be0702f60c5c3b666a0
#
_cell.length_a   1.000
_cell.length_b   1.000
_cell.length_c   1.000
_cell.angle_alpha   90.00
_cell.angle_beta   90.00
_cell.angle_gamma   90.00
#
_symmetry.space_group_name_H-M   'P 1'
#
loop_
_entity.id
_entity.type
_entity.pdbx_description
1 polymer ?
#
loop_
_entity_poly.entity_id
_entity_poly.type
_entity_poly.pdbx_seq_one_letter_code
_entity_poly.pdbx_strand_id
1 'polypeptide(L)'
;MYQLTFSNQSMLELNKLPPEAQMILFEAVSALTPDMLEHPGRNGLKTFSREGVLLYRLRAGDYRIYFEVRDDALYSHYILQQHSVADFVLRTGLLATEETFEQHPSFWDYLESLKK
;
A
#
# COMPACT_ATOMS: atom_id res chain seq x y z
N MET A 1 -9.37 -3.28 -17.04
CA MET A 1 -8.00 -3.06 -16.52
C MET A 1 -7.88 -1.63 -16.03
N TYR A 2 -7.35 -1.45 -14.82
CA TYR A 2 -7.16 -0.11 -14.26
C TYR A 2 -5.87 0.51 -14.73
N GLN A 3 -5.91 1.82 -14.97
CA GLN A 3 -4.72 2.61 -15.21
C GLN A 3 -4.03 2.90 -13.87
N LEU A 4 -2.72 2.69 -13.80
CA LEU A 4 -1.97 2.87 -12.55
C LEU A 4 -1.23 4.20 -12.57
N THR A 5 -1.46 5.02 -11.53
CA THR A 5 -0.76 6.27 -11.32
C THR A 5 -0.10 6.26 -9.94
N PHE A 6 0.89 7.14 -9.72
CA PHE A 6 1.75 7.09 -8.53
C PHE A 6 1.94 8.46 -7.90
N SER A 7 1.96 8.47 -6.55
CA SER A 7 2.47 9.62 -5.80
C SER A 7 4.00 9.71 -5.96
N ASN A 8 4.57 10.82 -5.52
CA ASN A 8 6.04 10.98 -5.55
C ASN A 8 6.74 9.91 -4.72
N GLN A 9 6.21 9.60 -3.52
CA GLN A 9 6.80 8.57 -2.66
C GLN A 9 6.75 7.20 -3.34
N SER A 10 5.61 6.85 -3.93
CA SER A 10 5.45 5.57 -4.62
C SER A 10 6.41 5.46 -5.80
N MET A 11 6.56 6.53 -6.59
CA MET A 11 7.46 6.53 -7.73
C MET A 11 8.92 6.38 -7.31
N LEU A 12 9.33 7.11 -6.27
CA LEU A 12 10.68 6.99 -5.74
C LEU A 12 10.97 5.59 -5.24
N GLU A 13 10.03 4.99 -4.51
CA GLU A 13 10.21 3.64 -4.00
C GLU A 13 10.24 2.62 -5.13
N LEU A 14 9.34 2.76 -6.11
CA LEU A 14 9.30 1.87 -7.27
C LEU A 14 10.62 1.90 -8.04
N ASN A 15 11.22 3.09 -8.22
CA ASN A 15 12.47 3.25 -8.96
C ASN A 15 13.66 2.62 -8.25
N LYS A 16 13.58 2.39 -6.95
CA LYS A 16 14.63 1.72 -6.19
C LYS A 16 14.58 0.20 -6.32
N LEU A 17 13.48 -0.34 -6.82
CA LEU A 17 13.29 -1.79 -6.87
C LEU A 17 13.96 -2.39 -8.10
N PRO A 18 14.52 -3.61 -7.96
CA PRO A 18 15.02 -4.33 -9.13
C PRO A 18 13.86 -4.71 -10.05
N PRO A 19 14.13 -4.99 -11.33
CA PRO A 19 13.08 -5.33 -12.30
C PRO A 19 12.14 -6.44 -11.87
N GLU A 20 12.65 -7.47 -11.20
CA GLU A 20 11.84 -8.60 -10.72
C GLU A 20 10.80 -8.14 -9.70
N ALA A 21 11.18 -7.24 -8.80
CA ALA A 21 10.27 -6.70 -7.79
C ALA A 21 9.21 -5.80 -8.42
N GLN A 22 9.60 -4.98 -9.39
CA GLN A 22 8.66 -4.16 -10.14
C GLN A 22 7.63 -5.01 -10.86
N MET A 23 8.05 -6.13 -11.45
CA MET A 23 7.15 -7.07 -12.12
C MET A 23 6.15 -7.68 -11.15
N ILE A 24 6.59 -8.06 -9.96
CA ILE A 24 5.71 -8.61 -8.93
C ILE A 24 4.61 -7.61 -8.57
N LEU A 25 4.97 -6.33 -8.40
CA LEU A 25 3.99 -5.29 -8.09
C LEU A 25 3.01 -5.07 -9.24
N PHE A 26 3.50 -4.98 -10.47
CA PHE A 26 2.64 -4.77 -11.63
C PHE A 26 1.70 -5.93 -11.87
N GLU A 27 2.17 -7.16 -11.71
CA GLU A 27 1.34 -8.35 -11.86
C GLU A 27 0.22 -8.38 -10.81
N ALA A 28 0.54 -8.04 -9.55
CA ALA A 28 -0.44 -8.03 -8.48
C ALA A 28 -1.53 -6.98 -8.74
N VAL A 29 -1.15 -5.79 -9.19
CA VAL A 29 -2.10 -4.71 -9.50
C VAL A 29 -2.93 -5.05 -10.73
N SER A 30 -2.30 -5.64 -11.76
CA SER A 30 -2.99 -6.01 -13.00
C SER A 30 -4.04 -7.09 -12.80
N ALA A 31 -3.91 -7.88 -11.76
CA ALA A 31 -4.88 -8.92 -11.42
C ALA A 31 -6.13 -8.37 -10.74
N LEU A 32 -6.14 -7.11 -10.32
CA LEU A 32 -7.30 -6.52 -9.64
C LEU A 32 -8.47 -6.31 -10.60
N THR A 33 -9.67 -6.64 -10.12
CA THR A 33 -10.92 -6.48 -10.85
C THR A 33 -11.88 -5.62 -10.03
N PRO A 34 -12.91 -5.02 -10.65
CA PRO A 34 -13.92 -4.28 -9.89
C PRO A 34 -14.57 -5.12 -8.79
N ASP A 35 -14.83 -6.40 -9.07
CA ASP A 35 -15.44 -7.30 -8.07
C ASP A 35 -14.54 -7.46 -6.85
N MET A 36 -13.24 -7.59 -7.05
CA MET A 36 -12.27 -7.71 -5.96
C MET A 36 -12.27 -6.47 -5.08
N LEU A 37 -12.40 -5.29 -5.68
CA LEU A 37 -12.41 -4.03 -4.94
C LEU A 37 -13.73 -3.83 -4.19
N GLU A 38 -14.84 -4.38 -4.69
CA GLU A 38 -16.13 -4.34 -3.99
C GLU A 38 -16.17 -5.31 -2.81
N HIS A 39 -15.40 -6.39 -2.88
CA HIS A 39 -15.37 -7.44 -1.85
C HIS A 39 -13.94 -7.69 -1.37
N PRO A 40 -13.29 -6.67 -0.78
CA PRO A 40 -11.86 -6.74 -0.48
C PRO A 40 -11.49 -7.86 0.49
N GLY A 41 -12.31 -8.12 1.48
CA GLY A 41 -12.03 -9.17 2.48
C GLY A 41 -11.88 -10.56 1.89
N ARG A 42 -12.58 -10.85 0.80
CA ARG A 42 -12.48 -12.15 0.12
C ARG A 42 -11.23 -12.29 -0.72
N ASN A 43 -10.60 -11.18 -1.06
CA ASN A 43 -9.51 -11.13 -2.03
C ASN A 43 -8.18 -10.74 -1.41
N GLY A 44 -8.07 -10.80 -0.10
CA GLY A 44 -6.83 -10.49 0.60
C GLY A 44 -6.49 -9.02 0.66
N LEU A 45 -7.42 -8.16 0.25
CA LEU A 45 -7.25 -6.72 0.36
C LEU A 45 -7.71 -6.24 1.73
N LYS A 46 -7.08 -5.21 2.24
CA LYS A 46 -7.51 -4.54 3.46
C LYS A 46 -7.86 -3.10 3.14
N THR A 47 -8.85 -2.54 3.84
CA THR A 47 -9.31 -1.19 3.59
C THR A 47 -9.16 -0.31 4.82
N PHE A 48 -8.89 0.98 4.57
CA PHE A 48 -8.73 1.99 5.62
C PHE A 48 -9.40 3.27 5.16
N SER A 49 -10.14 3.91 6.06
CA SER A 49 -10.74 5.21 5.78
C SER A 49 -9.89 6.30 6.43
N ARG A 50 -9.35 7.21 5.62
CA ARG A 50 -8.50 8.31 6.10
C ARG A 50 -8.97 9.61 5.48
N GLU A 51 -9.43 10.53 6.33
CA GLU A 51 -9.85 11.88 5.89
C GLU A 51 -10.85 11.86 4.74
N GLY A 52 -11.80 10.92 4.80
CA GLY A 52 -12.82 10.78 3.77
C GLY A 52 -12.40 10.00 2.53
N VAL A 53 -11.16 9.52 2.50
CA VAL A 53 -10.63 8.73 1.38
C VAL A 53 -10.57 7.26 1.78
N LEU A 54 -11.05 6.38 0.90
CA LEU A 54 -10.95 4.94 1.09
C LEU A 54 -9.66 4.44 0.46
N LEU A 55 -8.77 3.90 1.29
CA LEU A 55 -7.51 3.33 0.87
C LEU A 55 -7.57 1.81 0.92
N TYR A 56 -6.97 1.17 -0.05
CA TYR A 56 -6.80 -0.28 -0.10
C TYR A 56 -5.34 -0.63 0.12
N ARG A 57 -5.08 -1.74 0.79
CA ARG A 57 -3.74 -2.29 0.89
C ARG A 57 -3.69 -3.62 0.15
N LEU A 58 -2.73 -3.73 -0.77
CA LEU A 58 -2.45 -4.96 -1.51
C LEU A 58 -1.03 -5.42 -1.17
N ARG A 59 -0.89 -6.70 -0.88
CA ARG A 59 0.42 -7.31 -0.70
C ARG A 59 0.90 -7.90 -2.01
N ALA A 60 2.17 -7.65 -2.32
CA ALA A 60 2.82 -8.17 -3.51
C ALA A 60 4.24 -8.62 -3.13
N GLY A 61 4.40 -9.92 -2.81
CA GLY A 61 5.66 -10.43 -2.30
C GLY A 61 6.02 -9.77 -0.97
N ASP A 62 7.22 -9.18 -0.90
CA ASP A 62 7.71 -8.49 0.29
C ASP A 62 7.30 -7.02 0.33
N TYR A 63 6.40 -6.61 -0.55
CA TYR A 63 5.99 -5.21 -0.69
C TYR A 63 4.52 -5.04 -0.38
N ARG A 64 4.16 -3.82 0.04
CA ARG A 64 2.77 -3.41 0.21
C ARG A 64 2.53 -2.16 -0.58
N ILE A 65 1.39 -2.10 -1.25
CA ILE A 65 0.96 -0.92 -1.98
C ILE A 65 -0.34 -0.43 -1.37
N TYR A 66 -0.38 0.87 -1.03
CA TYR A 66 -1.58 1.53 -0.49
C TYR A 66 -2.12 2.46 -1.57
N PHE A 67 -3.33 2.19 -2.02
CA PHE A 67 -3.88 2.91 -3.17
C PHE A 67 -5.35 3.27 -2.95
N GLU A 68 -5.80 4.27 -3.72
CA GLU A 68 -7.23 4.58 -3.82
C GLU A 68 -7.69 4.40 -5.27
N VAL A 69 -8.99 4.18 -5.44
CA VAL A 69 -9.60 4.07 -6.75
C VAL A 69 -10.13 5.44 -7.15
N ARG A 70 -9.70 5.95 -8.30
CA ARG A 70 -10.17 7.22 -8.88
C ARG A 70 -10.68 6.93 -10.28
N ASP A 71 -12.00 6.80 -10.43
CA ASP A 71 -12.63 6.43 -11.71
C ASP A 71 -12.04 5.12 -12.25
N ASP A 72 -11.36 5.15 -13.39
CA ASP A 72 -10.75 3.98 -14.00
C ASP A 72 -9.28 3.80 -13.60
N ALA A 73 -8.81 4.60 -12.65
CA ALA A 73 -7.40 4.59 -12.26
C ALA A 73 -7.23 4.16 -10.82
N LEU A 74 -6.10 3.50 -10.56
CA LEU A 74 -5.62 3.24 -9.22
C LEU A 74 -4.49 4.22 -8.95
N TYR A 75 -4.63 5.00 -7.88
CA TYR A 75 -3.61 5.95 -7.47
C TYR A 75 -2.86 5.39 -6.27
N SER A 76 -1.57 5.06 -6.47
CA SER A 76 -0.73 4.54 -5.41
C SER A 76 -0.21 5.69 -4.55
N HIS A 77 -0.64 5.71 -3.30
CA HIS A 77 -0.16 6.70 -2.33
C HIS A 77 1.19 6.31 -1.76
N TYR A 78 1.36 5.02 -1.43
CA TYR A 78 2.58 4.53 -0.79
C TYR A 78 2.92 3.14 -1.28
N ILE A 79 4.21 2.90 -1.46
CA ILE A 79 4.78 1.56 -1.63
C ILE A 79 5.76 1.36 -0.49
N LEU A 80 5.62 0.28 0.26
CA LEU A 80 6.48 -0.02 1.40
C LEU A 80 7.09 -1.39 1.26
N GLN A 81 8.32 -1.53 1.72
CA GLN A 81 9.00 -2.81 1.85
C GLN A 81 8.73 -3.39 3.23
N GLN A 82 8.80 -4.71 3.36
CA GLN A 82 8.58 -5.39 4.62
C GLN A 82 9.51 -4.89 5.73
N HIS A 83 10.78 -4.62 5.41
CA HIS A 83 11.73 -4.15 6.42
C HIS A 83 11.39 -2.74 6.93
N SER A 84 10.78 -1.90 6.11
CA SER A 84 10.34 -0.56 6.53
C SER A 84 9.26 -0.64 7.59
N VAL A 85 8.36 -1.63 7.46
CA VAL A 85 7.31 -1.88 8.45
C VAL A 85 7.93 -2.38 9.76
N ALA A 86 8.87 -3.31 9.67
CA ALA A 86 9.57 -3.83 10.83
C ALA A 86 10.33 -2.71 11.56
N ASP A 87 10.98 -1.82 10.82
CA ASP A 87 11.69 -0.68 11.37
C ASP A 87 10.74 0.26 12.11
N PHE A 88 9.57 0.54 11.53
CA PHE A 88 8.55 1.35 12.19
C PHE A 88 8.13 0.73 13.52
N VAL A 89 7.85 -0.57 13.54
CA VAL A 89 7.43 -1.27 14.76
C VAL A 89 8.52 -1.20 15.82
N LEU A 90 9.77 -1.39 15.44
CA LEU A 90 10.90 -1.30 16.36
C LEU A 90 11.06 0.10 16.97
N ARG A 91 10.94 1.14 16.14
CA ARG A 91 11.11 2.52 16.60
C ARG A 91 10.00 2.97 17.53
N THR A 92 8.77 2.54 17.28
CA THR A 92 7.62 2.97 18.07
C THR A 92 7.38 2.08 19.29
N GLY A 93 8.04 0.92 19.37
CA GLY A 93 7.84 -0.03 20.46
C GLY A 93 6.45 -0.67 20.44
N LEU A 94 5.74 -0.58 19.34
CA LEU A 94 4.43 -1.18 19.23
C LEU A 94 4.54 -2.69 19.10
N LEU A 95 4.00 -3.41 20.08
CA LEU A 95 3.85 -4.86 20.03
C LEU A 95 2.58 -5.14 19.24
N ALA A 96 2.69 -5.08 17.92
CA ALA A 96 1.51 -5.20 17.07
C ALA A 96 1.75 -6.20 15.97
N THR A 97 0.71 -6.99 15.66
CA THR A 97 0.68 -7.77 14.44
C THR A 97 0.50 -6.80 13.27
N GLU A 98 0.78 -7.27 12.08
CA GLU A 98 0.59 -6.46 10.87
C GLU A 98 -0.81 -5.86 10.77
N GLU A 99 -1.81 -6.58 11.26
CA GLU A 99 -3.20 -6.11 11.20
C GLU A 99 -3.50 -4.97 12.17
N THR A 100 -2.76 -4.89 13.27
CA THR A 100 -3.01 -3.88 14.29
C THR A 100 -2.23 -2.60 14.08
N PHE A 101 -0.98 -2.66 13.59
CA PHE A 101 -0.20 -1.44 13.43
C PHE A 101 -0.78 -0.52 12.35
N GLU A 102 -1.38 -1.08 11.31
CA GLU A 102 -1.98 -0.30 10.22
C GLU A 102 -3.20 0.50 10.68
N GLN A 103 -3.79 0.16 11.81
CA GLN A 103 -4.91 0.90 12.39
C GLN A 103 -4.45 1.99 13.35
N HIS A 104 -3.17 2.02 13.68
CA HIS A 104 -2.64 2.97 14.63
C HIS A 104 -2.34 4.32 13.97
N PRO A 105 -2.79 5.46 14.57
CA PRO A 105 -2.54 6.78 13.97
C PRO A 105 -1.06 7.06 13.69
N SER A 106 -0.15 6.56 14.54
CA SER A 106 1.29 6.79 14.37
C SER A 106 1.83 6.21 13.07
N PHE A 107 1.24 5.11 12.59
CA PHE A 107 1.66 4.52 11.31
C PHE A 107 1.37 5.47 10.15
N TRP A 108 0.18 6.08 10.15
CA TRP A 108 -0.20 7.01 9.08
C TRP A 108 0.61 8.30 9.17
N ASP A 109 0.93 8.78 10.37
CA ASP A 109 1.82 9.92 10.55
C ASP A 109 3.21 9.61 9.99
N TYR A 110 3.71 8.39 10.20
CA TYR A 110 4.96 7.95 9.63
C TYR A 110 4.92 7.98 8.10
N LEU A 111 3.84 7.46 7.49
CA LEU A 111 3.68 7.48 6.04
C LEU A 111 3.65 8.91 5.48
N GLU A 112 2.95 9.82 6.17
CA GLU A 112 2.91 11.24 5.77
C GLU A 112 4.31 11.85 5.78
N SER A 113 5.15 11.45 6.73
CA SER A 113 6.52 11.96 6.80
C SER A 113 7.37 11.55 5.60
N LEU A 114 7.02 10.44 4.94
CA LEU A 114 7.75 9.97 3.76
C LEU A 114 7.49 10.81 2.52
N LYS A 115 6.44 11.62 2.52
CA LYS A 115 6.09 12.50 1.40
C LYS A 115 6.97 13.75 1.33
N LYS A 116 7.70 14.04 2.37
CA LYS A 116 8.52 15.26 2.46
C LYS A 116 9.94 15.06 1.94
#